data_97be9179bd853feea5deab4f32e8d3f3
#
_entry.id   97be9179bd853feea5deab4f32e8d3f3
#
_cell.length_a   1.000
_cell.length_b   1.000
_cell.length_c   1.000
_cell.angle_alpha   90.00
_cell.angle_beta   90.00
_cell.angle_gamma   90.00
#
_symmetry.space_group_name_H-M   'P 1'
#
loop_
_entity.id
_entity.type
_entity.pdbx_description
1 polymer ?
#
loop_
_entity_poly.entity_id
_entity_poly.type
_entity_poly.pdbx_seq_one_letter_code
_entity_poly.pdbx_strand_id
1 'polypeptide(L)'
;MFGLLKKNKTPKPITIIGKYEGSHPELPNSVLNASFRCDEHGVDLSFNKGQWALARHFDWSEIEGFDFDFGNERRVSGKGTSAARAVAFGLAGATVKKKKYDSGFYIRNILYTKSGNVELILEKHYTNTGDMATTATNLESMSHTSKSTEFKKYIISKLNSESSK
;
A
#
# COMPACT_ATOMS: atom_id res chain seq x y z
N MET A 1 -5.03 8.52 -48.02
CA MET A 1 -4.72 7.53 -46.96
C MET A 1 -4.09 8.27 -45.78
N PHE A 2 -4.87 8.58 -44.76
CA PHE A 2 -4.33 9.18 -43.52
C PHE A 2 -3.99 8.06 -42.58
N GLY A 3 -2.70 7.75 -42.44
CA GLY A 3 -2.18 6.84 -41.47
C GLY A 3 -2.32 7.46 -40.07
N LEU A 4 -3.26 7.00 -39.26
CA LEU A 4 -3.36 7.28 -37.84
C LEU A 4 -2.12 6.70 -37.16
N LEU A 5 -1.12 7.54 -36.92
CA LEU A 5 -0.02 7.26 -36.01
C LEU A 5 -0.65 6.98 -34.62
N LYS A 6 -0.79 5.70 -34.26
CA LYS A 6 -1.03 5.30 -32.88
C LYS A 6 0.13 5.84 -32.04
N LYS A 7 -0.08 6.98 -31.35
CA LYS A 7 0.82 7.42 -30.29
C LYS A 7 0.86 6.28 -29.27
N ASN A 8 1.95 5.54 -29.25
CA ASN A 8 2.27 4.65 -28.15
C ASN A 8 2.31 5.51 -26.87
N LYS A 9 1.21 5.51 -26.12
CA LYS A 9 1.20 6.12 -24.79
C LYS A 9 2.12 5.27 -23.94
N THR A 10 3.28 5.79 -23.60
CA THR A 10 4.13 5.23 -22.53
C THR A 10 3.23 4.98 -21.32
N PRO A 11 3.20 3.76 -20.78
CA PRO A 11 2.36 3.46 -19.62
C PRO A 11 2.74 4.43 -18.48
N LYS A 12 1.73 5.01 -17.84
CA LYS A 12 1.96 5.90 -16.70
C LYS A 12 2.64 5.10 -15.59
N PRO A 13 3.70 5.62 -14.97
CA PRO A 13 4.35 4.95 -13.86
C PRO A 13 3.35 4.75 -12.71
N ILE A 14 3.35 3.55 -12.15
CA ILE A 14 2.50 3.22 -11.00
C ILE A 14 3.26 3.62 -9.73
N THR A 15 2.60 4.32 -8.82
CA THR A 15 3.20 4.79 -7.57
C THR A 15 2.42 4.27 -6.37
N ILE A 16 3.14 3.68 -5.42
CA ILE A 16 2.63 3.25 -4.11
C ILE A 16 3.30 4.12 -3.04
N ILE A 17 2.53 4.53 -2.05
CA ILE A 17 3.03 5.31 -0.90
C ILE A 17 2.86 4.53 0.39
N GLY A 18 3.71 4.80 1.36
CA GLY A 18 3.64 4.21 2.69
C GLY A 18 4.74 4.74 3.61
N LYS A 19 4.89 4.13 4.76
CA LYS A 19 6.01 4.36 5.68
C LYS A 19 7.03 3.24 5.51
N TYR A 20 8.27 3.62 5.33
CA TYR A 20 9.42 2.74 5.44
C TYR A 20 9.86 2.69 6.91
N GLU A 21 10.12 1.52 7.45
CA GLU A 21 10.43 1.31 8.87
C GLU A 21 11.83 0.70 9.10
N GLY A 22 12.76 0.91 8.17
CA GLY A 22 14.14 0.45 8.34
C GLY A 22 14.36 -1.04 8.02
N SER A 23 13.58 -1.61 7.11
CA SER A 23 13.63 -3.05 6.79
C SER A 23 14.84 -3.50 5.96
N HIS A 24 15.51 -2.60 5.25
CA HIS A 24 16.56 -2.95 4.30
C HIS A 24 17.97 -2.59 4.83
N PRO A 25 18.97 -3.50 4.73
CA PRO A 25 20.28 -3.32 5.35
C PRO A 25 21.09 -2.14 4.79
N GLU A 26 20.89 -1.79 3.53
CA GLU A 26 21.63 -0.70 2.86
C GLU A 26 20.91 0.66 2.91
N LEU A 27 19.75 0.73 3.55
CA LEU A 27 18.94 1.94 3.66
C LEU A 27 18.93 2.44 5.11
N PRO A 28 18.54 3.72 5.36
CA PRO A 28 18.49 4.26 6.71
C PRO A 28 17.60 3.43 7.64
N ASN A 29 18.10 3.14 8.83
CA ASN A 29 17.30 2.50 9.89
C ASN A 29 16.47 3.55 10.62
N SER A 30 15.47 4.09 9.93
CA SER A 30 14.57 5.12 10.47
C SER A 30 13.21 5.06 9.79
N VAL A 31 12.17 5.50 10.51
CA VAL A 31 10.81 5.59 9.96
C VAL A 31 10.72 6.81 9.06
N LEU A 32 10.42 6.60 7.78
CA LEU A 32 10.34 7.65 6.77
C LEU A 32 9.08 7.47 5.91
N ASN A 33 8.44 8.56 5.52
CA ASN A 33 7.45 8.52 4.46
C ASN A 33 8.16 8.17 3.16
N ALA A 34 7.66 7.17 2.45
CA ALA A 34 8.31 6.62 1.28
C ALA A 34 7.33 6.32 0.14
N SER A 35 7.86 6.19 -1.05
CA SER A 35 7.11 5.73 -2.22
C SER A 35 7.91 4.77 -3.07
N PHE A 36 7.24 3.75 -3.62
CA PHE A 36 7.73 3.01 -4.77
C PHE A 36 7.12 3.59 -6.04
N ARG A 37 7.93 3.72 -7.06
CA ARG A 37 7.51 4.04 -8.42
C ARG A 37 8.15 3.07 -9.39
N CYS A 38 7.37 2.34 -10.17
CA CYS A 38 7.90 1.46 -11.19
C CYS A 38 7.73 2.06 -12.59
N ASP A 39 8.72 1.85 -13.44
CA ASP A 39 8.75 2.23 -14.84
C ASP A 39 9.48 1.19 -15.71
N GLU A 40 9.92 1.58 -16.90
CA GLU A 40 10.61 0.67 -17.83
C GLU A 40 11.97 0.18 -17.32
N HIS A 41 12.62 0.91 -16.43
CA HIS A 41 14.00 0.68 -16.00
C HIS A 41 14.10 -0.07 -14.67
N GLY A 42 13.07 -0.03 -13.85
CA GLY A 42 13.08 -0.68 -12.55
C GLY A 42 12.08 -0.10 -11.56
N VAL A 43 12.46 -0.10 -10.29
CA VAL A 43 11.69 0.48 -9.19
C VAL A 43 12.50 1.52 -8.46
N ASP A 44 11.98 2.73 -8.42
CA ASP A 44 12.51 3.83 -7.62
C ASP A 44 11.91 3.80 -6.22
N LEU A 45 12.76 3.84 -5.21
CA LEU A 45 12.39 4.17 -3.84
C LEU A 45 12.74 5.61 -3.56
N SER A 46 11.76 6.40 -3.16
CA SER A 46 11.95 7.79 -2.75
C SER A 46 11.51 8.00 -1.32
N PHE A 47 12.22 8.87 -0.59
CA PHE A 47 11.86 9.30 0.76
C PHE A 47 11.39 10.74 0.76
N ASN A 48 10.44 11.06 1.66
CA ASN A 48 9.99 12.42 1.92
C ASN A 48 10.51 12.90 3.27
N LYS A 49 11.46 13.83 3.24
CA LYS A 49 12.01 14.56 4.40
C LYS A 49 11.70 16.07 4.29
N GLY A 50 10.45 16.41 3.96
CA GLY A 50 10.03 17.76 3.59
C GLY A 50 9.84 17.93 2.08
N GLN A 51 10.63 17.24 1.28
CA GLN A 51 10.44 17.05 -0.16
C GLN A 51 10.78 15.63 -0.56
N TRP A 52 10.19 15.16 -1.65
CA TRP A 52 10.50 13.85 -2.21
C TRP A 52 11.88 13.84 -2.86
N ALA A 53 12.69 12.87 -2.50
CA ALA A 53 14.01 12.66 -3.09
C ALA A 53 14.22 11.16 -3.35
N LEU A 54 14.82 10.85 -4.50
CA LEU A 54 15.24 9.49 -4.83
C LEU A 54 16.26 9.01 -3.78
N ALA A 55 15.96 7.88 -3.15
CA ALA A 55 16.83 7.23 -2.19
C ALA A 55 17.63 6.10 -2.83
N ARG A 56 16.95 5.27 -3.66
CA ARG A 56 17.56 4.16 -4.39
C ARG A 56 16.74 3.82 -5.62
N HIS A 57 17.44 3.46 -6.68
CA HIS A 57 16.89 2.78 -7.84
C HIS A 57 17.24 1.29 -7.76
N PHE A 58 16.28 0.40 -8.03
CA PHE A 58 16.47 -1.03 -8.15
C PHE A 58 16.25 -1.41 -9.61
N ASP A 59 17.31 -1.85 -10.30
CA ASP A 59 17.20 -2.40 -11.64
C ASP A 59 16.37 -3.69 -11.65
N TRP A 60 15.76 -4.04 -12.77
CA TRP A 60 14.99 -5.29 -12.89
C TRP A 60 15.82 -6.53 -12.55
N SER A 61 17.13 -6.50 -12.78
CA SER A 61 18.05 -7.58 -12.41
C SER A 61 18.26 -7.77 -10.91
N GLU A 62 17.96 -6.75 -10.09
CA GLU A 62 18.06 -6.79 -8.63
C GLU A 62 16.75 -7.24 -7.98
N ILE A 63 15.63 -7.15 -8.69
CA ILE A 63 14.29 -7.42 -8.16
C ILE A 63 13.95 -8.89 -8.31
N GLU A 64 13.53 -9.53 -7.22
CA GLU A 64 13.10 -10.92 -7.17
C GLU A 64 11.59 -11.07 -7.17
N GLY A 65 10.85 -10.05 -6.74
CA GLY A 65 9.41 -10.07 -6.73
C GLY A 65 8.77 -8.92 -5.94
N PHE A 66 7.45 -8.98 -5.87
CA PHE A 66 6.66 -8.04 -5.08
C PHE A 66 5.41 -8.75 -4.55
N ASP A 67 5.06 -8.46 -3.31
CA ASP A 67 3.81 -8.90 -2.71
C ASP A 67 3.22 -7.82 -1.79
N PHE A 68 2.00 -8.02 -1.34
CA PHE A 68 1.38 -7.16 -0.34
C PHE A 68 0.38 -7.91 0.52
N ASP A 69 0.30 -7.50 1.79
CA ASP A 69 -0.70 -7.92 2.76
C ASP A 69 -1.70 -6.79 2.99
N PHE A 70 -2.95 -7.15 3.23
CA PHE A 70 -4.02 -6.20 3.49
C PHE A 70 -4.86 -6.66 4.68
N GLY A 71 -5.19 -5.73 5.57
CA GLY A 71 -6.11 -5.98 6.69
C GLY A 71 -7.03 -4.79 6.95
N ASN A 72 -8.28 -5.10 7.27
CA ASN A 72 -9.26 -4.15 7.76
C ASN A 72 -9.49 -4.35 9.25
N GLU A 73 -9.50 -3.29 10.03
CA GLU A 73 -9.90 -3.30 11.43
C GLU A 73 -11.13 -2.41 11.62
N ARG A 74 -12.13 -2.95 12.30
CA ARG A 74 -13.26 -2.20 12.81
C ARG A 74 -13.33 -2.38 14.32
N ARG A 75 -13.19 -1.29 15.06
CA ARG A 75 -13.27 -1.29 16.52
C ARG A 75 -14.47 -0.48 16.95
N VAL A 76 -15.22 -0.98 17.95
CA VAL A 76 -16.25 -0.19 18.60
C VAL A 76 -15.57 0.74 19.60
N SER A 77 -15.72 2.06 19.44
CA SER A 77 -15.15 3.00 20.38
C SER A 77 -15.93 2.98 21.69
N GLY A 78 -15.29 2.49 22.75
CA GLY A 78 -15.79 2.50 24.11
C GLY A 78 -14.63 2.32 25.07
N LYS A 79 -14.64 3.02 26.22
CA LYS A 79 -13.59 2.93 27.23
C LYS A 79 -13.34 1.46 27.60
N GLY A 80 -12.17 0.95 27.28
CA GLY A 80 -11.61 -0.27 27.87
C GLY A 80 -11.92 -1.60 27.19
N THR A 81 -12.32 -1.67 25.93
CA THR A 81 -12.54 -2.96 25.26
C THR A 81 -11.36 -3.34 24.34
N SER A 82 -10.75 -4.50 24.62
CA SER A 82 -9.80 -5.15 23.74
C SER A 82 -10.49 -5.59 22.43
N ALA A 83 -9.75 -5.59 21.31
CA ALA A 83 -10.25 -5.94 19.98
C ALA A 83 -11.02 -7.29 19.93
N ALA A 84 -10.65 -8.26 20.77
CA ALA A 84 -11.31 -9.56 20.88
C ALA A 84 -12.76 -9.49 21.38
N ARG A 85 -13.14 -8.48 22.17
CA ARG A 85 -14.51 -8.30 22.65
C ARG A 85 -15.43 -7.58 21.66
N ALA A 86 -14.90 -6.77 20.76
CA ALA A 86 -15.68 -6.05 19.77
C ALA A 86 -16.35 -6.99 18.76
N VAL A 87 -15.73 -8.11 18.45
CA VAL A 87 -16.28 -9.11 17.52
C VAL A 87 -17.44 -9.92 18.16
N ALA A 88 -17.37 -10.20 19.45
CA ALA A 88 -18.34 -11.04 20.15
C ALA A 88 -19.66 -10.34 20.49
N PHE A 89 -19.70 -9.01 20.64
CA PHE A 89 -20.84 -8.26 21.16
C PHE A 89 -21.59 -7.40 20.13
N GLY A 90 -21.23 -7.51 18.83
CA GLY A 90 -21.92 -6.78 17.76
C GLY A 90 -23.39 -7.16 17.56
N LEU A 91 -23.86 -8.25 18.18
CA LEU A 91 -25.19 -8.84 17.96
C LEU A 91 -26.14 -8.80 19.17
N ALA A 92 -25.68 -8.41 20.33
CA ALA A 92 -26.52 -8.40 21.53
C ALA A 92 -26.71 -6.99 22.10
N GLY A 93 -27.88 -6.41 21.90
CA GLY A 93 -28.35 -5.27 22.67
C GLY A 93 -28.61 -4.00 21.88
N ALA A 94 -29.73 -3.97 21.23
CA ALA A 94 -30.32 -2.77 20.66
C ALA A 94 -30.86 -1.86 21.74
N THR A 95 -30.07 -0.92 22.23
CA THR A 95 -30.56 0.37 22.69
C THR A 95 -29.84 1.41 21.85
N VAL A 96 -30.67 2.21 21.15
CA VAL A 96 -30.28 3.13 20.08
C VAL A 96 -29.49 4.33 20.64
N LYS A 97 -28.27 4.09 21.10
CA LYS A 97 -27.23 5.12 21.11
C LYS A 97 -26.43 4.91 19.85
N LYS A 98 -26.35 5.93 18.99
CA LYS A 98 -25.47 5.92 17.79
C LYS A 98 -24.10 5.41 18.22
N LYS A 99 -23.80 4.16 17.90
CA LYS A 99 -22.51 3.57 18.20
C LYS A 99 -21.48 4.29 17.36
N LYS A 100 -20.48 4.86 18.00
CA LYS A 100 -19.31 5.41 17.33
C LYS A 100 -18.34 4.28 17.10
N TYR A 101 -17.81 4.17 15.90
CA TYR A 101 -16.87 3.13 15.52
C TYR A 101 -15.52 3.76 15.17
N ASP A 102 -14.48 3.09 15.57
CA ASP A 102 -13.16 3.31 15.00
C ASP A 102 -12.97 2.29 13.90
N SER A 103 -12.56 2.74 12.75
CA SER A 103 -12.26 1.88 11.60
C SER A 103 -10.86 2.18 11.08
N GLY A 104 -10.24 1.20 10.49
CA GLY A 104 -8.92 1.38 9.91
C GLY A 104 -8.58 0.29 8.93
N PHE A 105 -7.53 0.50 8.18
CA PHE A 105 -6.92 -0.52 7.34
C PHE A 105 -5.41 -0.36 7.33
N TYR A 106 -4.72 -1.43 7.01
CA TYR A 106 -3.31 -1.39 6.66
C TYR A 106 -3.07 -2.12 5.34
N ILE A 107 -2.06 -1.66 4.62
CA ILE A 107 -1.51 -2.34 3.46
C ILE A 107 0.00 -2.34 3.64
N ARG A 108 0.58 -3.53 3.68
CA ARG A 108 2.02 -3.74 3.73
C ARG A 108 2.49 -4.20 2.38
N ASN A 109 3.26 -3.38 1.69
CA ASN A 109 3.84 -3.65 0.39
C ASN A 109 5.29 -4.07 0.56
N ILE A 110 5.68 -5.18 -0.04
CA ILE A 110 7.01 -5.79 0.11
C ILE A 110 7.65 -5.93 -1.26
N LEU A 111 8.74 -5.22 -1.49
CA LEU A 111 9.61 -5.41 -2.65
C LEU A 111 10.74 -6.35 -2.23
N TYR A 112 10.80 -7.51 -2.87
CA TYR A 112 11.88 -8.48 -2.68
C TYR A 112 13.03 -8.15 -3.61
N THR A 113 14.22 -7.95 -3.05
CA THR A 113 15.45 -7.69 -3.83
C THR A 113 16.57 -8.60 -3.38
N LYS A 114 17.57 -8.78 -4.23
CA LYS A 114 18.75 -9.60 -3.93
C LYS A 114 19.55 -9.11 -2.72
N SER A 115 19.47 -7.82 -2.41
CA SER A 115 20.16 -7.22 -1.25
C SER A 115 19.32 -7.17 0.03
N GLY A 116 18.03 -7.51 -0.04
CA GLY A 116 17.11 -7.52 1.09
C GLY A 116 15.71 -7.03 0.72
N ASN A 117 14.79 -7.10 1.65
CA ASN A 117 13.41 -6.70 1.41
C ASN A 117 13.21 -5.22 1.77
N VAL A 118 12.44 -4.51 0.97
CA VAL A 118 12.00 -3.15 1.27
C VAL A 118 10.49 -3.18 1.54
N GLU A 119 10.09 -2.77 2.73
CA GLU A 119 8.69 -2.78 3.14
C GLU A 119 8.15 -1.36 3.27
N LEU A 120 6.98 -1.11 2.68
CA LEU A 120 6.22 0.11 2.85
C LEU A 120 4.86 -0.20 3.47
N ILE A 121 4.57 0.39 4.62
CA ILE A 121 3.33 0.20 5.36
C ILE A 121 2.47 1.46 5.23
N LEU A 122 1.29 1.32 4.68
CA LEU A 122 0.26 2.35 4.71
C LEU A 122 -0.79 1.94 5.76
N GLU A 123 -0.91 2.75 6.78
CA GLU A 123 -1.87 2.55 7.87
C GLU A 123 -2.76 3.79 7.99
N LYS A 124 -4.05 3.56 8.08
CA LYS A 124 -5.07 4.60 8.24
C LYS A 124 -6.02 4.25 9.36
N HIS A 125 -6.22 5.17 10.28
CA HIS A 125 -7.16 5.06 11.38
C HIS A 125 -8.15 6.21 11.34
N TYR A 126 -9.43 5.87 11.51
CA TYR A 126 -10.53 6.82 11.56
C TYR A 126 -11.26 6.64 12.88
N THR A 127 -11.34 7.71 13.67
CA THR A 127 -11.96 7.71 14.99
C THR A 127 -13.33 8.37 14.94
N ASN A 128 -14.27 7.89 15.76
CA ASN A 128 -15.62 8.46 15.92
C ASN A 128 -16.43 8.56 14.63
N THR A 129 -16.31 7.60 13.74
CA THR A 129 -16.96 7.63 12.45
C THR A 129 -18.35 6.98 12.51
N GLY A 130 -19.37 7.66 11.95
CA GLY A 130 -20.66 7.05 11.67
C GLY A 130 -20.61 6.12 10.45
N ASP A 131 -21.71 5.50 10.08
CA ASP A 131 -21.79 4.49 9.00
C ASP A 131 -21.26 4.99 7.64
N MET A 132 -21.39 6.28 7.34
CA MET A 132 -20.86 6.86 6.10
C MET A 132 -19.32 6.83 6.02
N ALA A 133 -18.64 6.97 7.15
CA ALA A 133 -17.18 6.94 7.15
C ALA A 133 -16.62 5.53 6.98
N THR A 134 -17.36 4.50 7.38
CA THR A 134 -17.00 3.11 7.08
C THR A 134 -16.99 2.89 5.55
N THR A 135 -17.95 3.45 4.83
CA THR A 135 -17.98 3.39 3.36
C THR A 135 -16.80 4.12 2.74
N ALA A 136 -16.45 5.32 3.21
CA ALA A 136 -15.31 6.08 2.72
C ALA A 136 -13.98 5.34 2.99
N THR A 137 -13.82 4.74 4.17
CA THR A 137 -12.66 3.92 4.52
C THR A 137 -12.53 2.72 3.58
N ASN A 138 -13.64 2.05 3.27
CA ASN A 138 -13.64 0.91 2.36
C ASN A 138 -13.24 1.32 0.93
N LEU A 139 -13.75 2.44 0.43
CA LEU A 139 -13.39 2.96 -0.90
C LEU A 139 -11.91 3.34 -0.97
N GLU A 140 -11.38 4.00 0.06
CA GLU A 140 -9.97 4.36 0.13
C GLU A 140 -9.07 3.11 0.19
N SER A 141 -9.41 2.12 1.03
CA SER A 141 -8.67 0.86 1.11
C SER A 141 -8.68 0.10 -0.21
N MET A 142 -9.81 0.04 -0.90
CA MET A 142 -9.92 -0.58 -2.23
C MET A 142 -9.05 0.12 -3.26
N SER A 143 -9.00 1.45 -3.25
CA SER A 143 -8.14 2.22 -4.15
C SER A 143 -6.67 1.89 -3.96
N HIS A 144 -6.18 1.84 -2.72
CA HIS A 144 -4.79 1.49 -2.42
C HIS A 144 -4.48 0.03 -2.74
N THR A 145 -5.38 -0.90 -2.41
CA THR A 145 -5.23 -2.33 -2.75
C THR A 145 -5.19 -2.55 -4.26
N SER A 146 -6.01 -1.81 -5.02
CA SER A 146 -5.98 -1.84 -6.49
C SER A 146 -4.61 -1.40 -7.03
N LYS A 147 -4.03 -0.32 -6.52
CA LYS A 147 -2.68 0.14 -6.90
C LYS A 147 -1.61 -0.90 -6.59
N SER A 148 -1.66 -1.53 -5.41
CA SER A 148 -0.72 -2.61 -5.05
C SER A 148 -0.86 -3.81 -5.98
N THR A 149 -2.10 -4.16 -6.36
CA THR A 149 -2.38 -5.22 -7.31
C THR A 149 -1.84 -4.91 -8.71
N GLU A 150 -2.03 -3.68 -9.21
CA GLU A 150 -1.48 -3.25 -10.50
C GLU A 150 0.05 -3.24 -10.49
N PHE A 151 0.65 -2.76 -9.40
CA PHE A 151 2.09 -2.77 -9.20
C PHE A 151 2.65 -4.18 -9.24
N LYS A 152 2.03 -5.12 -8.51
CA LYS A 152 2.40 -6.54 -8.52
C LYS A 152 2.34 -7.14 -9.93
N LYS A 153 1.24 -6.91 -10.65
CA LYS A 153 1.08 -7.41 -12.03
C LYS A 153 2.16 -6.86 -12.96
N TYR A 154 2.50 -5.59 -12.82
CA TYR A 154 3.52 -4.95 -13.64
C TYR A 154 4.91 -5.58 -13.37
N ILE A 155 5.30 -5.74 -12.10
CA ILE A 155 6.56 -6.38 -11.73
C ILE A 155 6.62 -7.81 -12.27
N ILE A 156 5.59 -8.62 -12.06
CA ILE A 156 5.55 -10.00 -12.58
C ILE A 156 5.72 -10.03 -14.10
N SER A 157 5.06 -9.13 -14.82
CA SER A 157 5.17 -9.07 -16.28
C SER A 157 6.60 -8.75 -16.75
N LYS A 158 7.29 -7.86 -16.04
CA LYS A 158 8.68 -7.49 -16.34
C LYS A 158 9.65 -8.61 -16.03
N LEU A 159 9.55 -9.24 -14.86
CA LEU A 159 10.41 -10.37 -14.49
C LEU A 159 10.27 -11.54 -15.46
N ASN A 160 9.05 -11.85 -15.91
CA ASN A 160 8.82 -12.89 -16.91
C ASN A 160 9.43 -12.53 -18.28
N SER A 161 9.41 -11.26 -18.66
CA SER A 161 10.00 -10.80 -19.93
C SER A 161 11.53 -10.83 -19.91
N GLU A 162 12.15 -10.58 -18.76
CA GLU A 162 13.62 -10.67 -18.59
C GLU A 162 14.10 -12.12 -18.54
N SER A 163 13.30 -13.03 -17.95
CA SER A 163 13.64 -14.47 -17.89
C SER A 163 13.56 -15.18 -19.25
N SER A 164 12.96 -14.53 -20.25
CA SER A 164 12.75 -15.09 -21.60
C SER A 164 13.79 -14.63 -22.62
N LYS A 165 14.77 -13.84 -22.20
CA LYS A 165 15.91 -13.37 -23.00
C LYS A 165 17.16 -14.21 -22.71
#